data_00e6ed0b2d129906525ac4e47e579999
#
_entry.id   00e6ed0b2d129906525ac4e47e579999
#
_cell.length_a   1.000
_cell.length_b   1.000
_cell.length_c   1.000
_cell.angle_alpha   90.00
_cell.angle_beta   90.00
_cell.angle_gamma   90.00
#
_symmetry.space_group_name_H-M   'P 1'
#
loop_
_entity.id
_entity.type
_entity.pdbx_description
1 polymer ?
#
loop_
_entity_poly.entity_id
_entity_poly.type
_entity_poly.pdbx_seq_one_letter_code
_entity_poly.pdbx_strand_id
1 'polypeptide(L)'
;RGTLKMADPIKATIGFVSGGAGSMPHYSSFFPMIPEAVKFDFVGLQLYGESLYQIADKKKSIVERLQELIAQRYWDGVILTAAPTEVLNPGLFDALKAALAVPFTTALHACVTALRVYRAPRVLLLTPFDQRLNQLICGHLEQLGVDAVAPHPFENLAVPKRMDPDDVFELTKKNLRATDPVDAIYFQGAVLDPIKVLEKIERELGMMVIASNPAMLWYVLSRLGLAYPISGYGRLMREWPALPDEQPASAVDVAVNTRLQDN
;
A
#
# COMPACT_ATOMS: atom_id res chain seq x y z
N ARG A 1 -7.17 4.26 44.04
CA ARG A 1 -5.94 3.58 43.62
C ARG A 1 -6.17 3.11 42.19
N GLY A 2 -5.72 3.91 41.19
CA GLY A 2 -5.75 3.52 39.79
C GLY A 2 -4.69 2.45 39.55
N THR A 3 -5.10 1.30 39.10
CA THR A 3 -4.22 0.24 38.57
C THR A 3 -3.53 0.80 37.33
N LEU A 4 -2.23 1.05 37.41
CA LEU A 4 -1.41 1.29 36.22
C LEU A 4 -1.54 0.06 35.32
N LYS A 5 -2.23 0.23 34.19
CA LYS A 5 -2.29 -0.78 33.15
C LYS A 5 -0.86 -0.88 32.58
N MET A 6 -0.16 -1.96 32.88
CA MET A 6 1.13 -2.23 32.26
C MET A 6 0.91 -2.31 30.74
N ALA A 7 1.71 -1.59 29.99
CA ALA A 7 1.68 -1.68 28.54
C ALA A 7 2.03 -3.13 28.12
N ASP A 8 1.31 -3.65 27.12
CA ASP A 8 1.63 -4.96 26.57
C ASP A 8 3.07 -4.97 26.01
N PRO A 9 3.80 -6.07 26.17
CA PRO A 9 5.16 -6.18 25.64
C PRO A 9 5.13 -6.03 24.11
N ILE A 10 6.15 -5.36 23.55
CA ILE A 10 6.33 -5.22 22.11
C ILE A 10 6.50 -6.61 21.48
N LYS A 11 5.64 -6.94 20.53
CA LYS A 11 5.61 -8.23 19.82
C LYS A 11 6.34 -8.19 18.49
N ALA A 12 6.43 -7.01 17.87
CA ALA A 12 7.12 -6.82 16.59
C ALA A 12 7.60 -5.38 16.42
N THR A 13 8.70 -5.23 15.71
CA THR A 13 9.22 -3.93 15.23
C THR A 13 9.19 -3.92 13.71
N ILE A 14 8.46 -2.98 13.13
CA ILE A 14 8.23 -2.86 11.69
C ILE A 14 8.97 -1.65 11.13
N GLY A 15 9.82 -1.86 10.13
CA GLY A 15 10.36 -0.77 9.32
C GLY A 15 9.30 -0.23 8.36
N PHE A 16 8.91 1.03 8.51
CA PHE A 16 8.01 1.72 7.60
C PHE A 16 8.83 2.68 6.74
N VAL A 17 9.12 2.27 5.51
CA VAL A 17 10.15 2.87 4.67
C VAL A 17 9.52 3.63 3.51
N SER A 18 9.87 4.92 3.40
CA SER A 18 9.52 5.79 2.28
C SER A 18 10.70 5.98 1.34
N GLY A 19 10.47 6.04 0.04
CA GLY A 19 11.50 6.42 -0.94
C GLY A 19 12.00 7.87 -0.79
N GLY A 20 11.17 8.77 -0.24
CA GLY A 20 11.51 10.17 0.03
C GLY A 20 12.09 10.40 1.42
N ALA A 21 11.83 11.58 1.98
CA ALA A 21 12.35 11.99 3.29
C ALA A 21 11.71 11.27 4.49
N GLY A 22 10.68 10.46 4.29
CA GLY A 22 9.96 9.80 5.39
C GLY A 22 9.12 10.77 6.22
N SER A 23 8.56 11.80 5.58
CA SER A 23 7.80 12.85 6.24
C SER A 23 6.62 12.29 7.03
N MET A 24 6.64 12.47 8.33
CA MET A 24 5.64 11.99 9.29
C MET A 24 4.25 12.65 9.15
N PRO A 25 4.11 13.93 8.71
CA PRO A 25 2.80 14.58 8.64
C PRO A 25 1.77 13.86 7.76
N HIS A 26 2.21 13.18 6.70
CA HIS A 26 1.32 12.46 5.80
C HIS A 26 0.73 11.18 6.40
N TYR A 27 1.24 10.72 7.53
CA TYR A 27 0.82 9.47 8.18
C TYR A 27 0.07 9.70 9.49
N SER A 28 -0.25 10.93 9.85
CA SER A 28 -0.87 11.24 11.16
C SER A 28 -2.21 10.53 11.40
N SER A 29 -3.00 10.26 10.35
CA SER A 29 -4.24 9.47 10.46
C SER A 29 -3.99 7.98 10.57
N PHE A 30 -2.80 7.51 10.19
CA PHE A 30 -2.40 6.11 10.27
C PHE A 30 -1.94 5.72 11.68
N PHE A 31 -1.28 6.61 12.42
CA PHE A 31 -0.74 6.29 13.74
C PHE A 31 -1.75 5.69 14.73
N PRO A 32 -3.01 6.17 14.81
CA PRO A 32 -3.99 5.59 15.72
C PRO A 32 -4.37 4.14 15.39
N MET A 33 -4.03 3.65 14.20
CA MET A 33 -4.29 2.27 13.79
C MET A 33 -3.18 1.31 14.23
N ILE A 34 -2.01 1.81 14.61
CA ILE A 34 -0.88 0.98 15.01
C ILE A 34 -1.16 0.40 16.39
N PRO A 35 -1.17 -0.94 16.57
CA PRO A 35 -1.38 -1.55 17.87
C PRO A 35 -0.26 -1.17 18.87
N GLU A 36 -0.59 -0.96 20.14
CA GLU A 36 0.39 -0.62 21.19
C GLU A 36 1.52 -1.68 21.31
N ALA A 37 1.23 -2.94 20.99
CA ALA A 37 2.18 -4.02 21.02
C ALA A 37 3.10 -4.09 19.77
N VAL A 38 2.98 -3.12 18.83
CA VAL A 38 3.79 -3.08 17.61
C VAL A 38 4.52 -1.75 17.52
N LYS A 39 5.83 -1.80 17.39
CA LYS A 39 6.65 -0.62 17.18
C LYS A 39 6.85 -0.37 15.69
N PHE A 40 6.60 0.84 15.24
CA PHE A 40 6.93 1.30 13.88
C PHE A 40 8.16 2.21 13.91
N ASP A 41 9.12 1.88 13.04
CA ASP A 41 10.32 2.67 12.81
C ASP A 41 10.23 3.32 11.42
N PHE A 42 10.00 4.62 11.38
CA PHE A 42 9.77 5.38 10.15
C PHE A 42 11.10 5.86 9.57
N VAL A 43 11.40 5.46 8.33
CA VAL A 43 12.66 5.79 7.67
C VAL A 43 12.40 6.30 6.26
N GLY A 44 13.09 7.40 5.89
CA GLY A 44 13.18 7.89 4.52
C GLY A 44 14.50 7.45 3.87
N LEU A 45 14.41 6.94 2.63
CA LEU A 45 15.60 6.56 1.84
C LEU A 45 16.25 7.76 1.15
N GLN A 46 15.58 8.90 1.12
CA GLN A 46 16.04 10.15 0.49
C GLN A 46 16.44 9.97 -1.00
N LEU A 47 15.72 9.11 -1.72
CA LEU A 47 15.99 8.80 -3.12
C LEU A 47 15.36 9.78 -4.09
N TYR A 48 14.44 10.61 -3.62
CA TYR A 48 13.87 11.73 -4.37
C TYR A 48 13.63 12.94 -3.46
N GLY A 49 13.71 14.14 -4.05
CA GLY A 49 13.43 15.41 -3.37
C GLY A 49 12.29 16.16 -4.04
N GLU A 50 12.55 16.72 -5.22
CA GLU A 50 11.60 17.60 -5.93
C GLU A 50 10.58 16.82 -6.79
N SER A 51 10.94 15.63 -7.27
CA SER A 51 10.09 14.82 -8.15
C SER A 51 10.13 13.35 -7.78
N LEU A 52 8.95 12.72 -7.75
CA LEU A 52 8.79 11.28 -7.55
C LEU A 52 9.52 10.45 -8.62
N TYR A 53 9.70 10.99 -9.82
CA TYR A 53 10.40 10.30 -10.91
C TYR A 53 11.89 10.10 -10.64
N GLN A 54 12.48 10.83 -9.70
CA GLN A 54 13.88 10.68 -9.31
C GLN A 54 14.17 9.32 -8.64
N ILE A 55 13.12 8.56 -8.24
CA ILE A 55 13.29 7.21 -7.69
C ILE A 55 13.46 6.14 -8.78
N ALA A 56 13.28 6.49 -10.06
CA ALA A 56 13.45 5.55 -11.17
C ALA A 56 14.87 4.95 -11.21
N ASP A 57 14.95 3.69 -11.66
CA ASP A 57 16.21 2.96 -11.87
C ASP A 57 17.08 2.80 -10.60
N LYS A 58 16.48 2.87 -9.41
CA LYS A 58 17.18 2.73 -8.12
C LYS A 58 16.93 1.38 -7.43
N LYS A 59 16.41 0.39 -8.15
CA LYS A 59 16.07 -0.93 -7.60
C LYS A 59 17.18 -1.54 -6.74
N LYS A 60 18.42 -1.56 -7.26
CA LYS A 60 19.58 -2.11 -6.53
C LYS A 60 19.81 -1.36 -5.22
N SER A 61 19.87 -0.04 -5.26
CA SER A 61 20.09 0.79 -4.07
C SER A 61 18.98 0.63 -3.02
N ILE A 62 17.73 0.47 -3.47
CA ILE A 62 16.60 0.23 -2.56
C ILE A 62 16.78 -1.10 -1.83
N VAL A 63 17.10 -2.17 -2.57
CA VAL A 63 17.28 -3.51 -2.00
C VAL A 63 18.44 -3.53 -1.00
N GLU A 64 19.61 -3.02 -1.39
CA GLU A 64 20.80 -2.96 -0.54
C GLU A 64 20.53 -2.16 0.74
N ARG A 65 19.87 -1.01 0.61
CA ARG A 65 19.58 -0.16 1.76
C ARG A 65 18.57 -0.80 2.72
N LEU A 66 17.59 -1.52 2.22
CA LEU A 66 16.65 -2.26 3.07
C LEU A 66 17.34 -3.40 3.82
N GLN A 67 18.22 -4.15 3.17
CA GLN A 67 19.03 -5.20 3.83
C GLN A 67 19.88 -4.62 4.98
N GLU A 68 20.56 -3.49 4.74
CA GLU A 68 21.34 -2.80 5.76
C GLU A 68 20.48 -2.35 6.94
N LEU A 69 19.33 -1.72 6.67
CA LEU A 69 18.42 -1.23 7.70
C LEU A 69 17.85 -2.37 8.56
N ILE A 70 17.45 -3.48 7.94
CA ILE A 70 16.96 -4.66 8.64
C ILE A 70 18.04 -5.18 9.61
N ALA A 71 19.28 -5.34 9.13
CA ALA A 71 20.39 -5.83 9.92
C ALA A 71 20.76 -4.89 11.07
N GLN A 72 20.72 -3.56 10.85
CA GLN A 72 21.09 -2.56 11.85
C GLN A 72 20.02 -2.32 12.90
N ARG A 73 18.74 -2.44 12.52
CA ARG A 73 17.61 -2.02 13.35
C ARG A 73 16.79 -3.19 13.89
N TYR A 74 17.13 -4.42 13.52
CA TYR A 74 16.49 -5.66 13.97
C TYR A 74 14.97 -5.65 13.72
N TRP A 75 14.54 -5.23 12.52
CA TRP A 75 13.14 -5.24 12.14
C TRP A 75 12.63 -6.66 11.93
N ASP A 76 11.44 -6.94 12.45
CA ASP A 76 10.74 -8.22 12.24
C ASP A 76 9.99 -8.24 10.91
N GLY A 77 9.67 -7.09 10.35
CA GLY A 77 9.02 -6.94 9.06
C GLY A 77 9.26 -5.56 8.45
N VAL A 78 8.99 -5.43 7.14
CA VAL A 78 9.21 -4.19 6.38
C VAL A 78 8.00 -3.82 5.53
N ILE A 79 7.65 -2.56 5.56
CA ILE A 79 6.70 -1.93 4.63
C ILE A 79 7.47 -0.93 3.77
N LEU A 80 7.48 -1.15 2.45
CA LEU A 80 7.98 -0.17 1.48
C LEU A 80 6.80 0.60 0.88
N THR A 81 6.72 1.88 1.21
CA THR A 81 5.57 2.71 0.83
C THR A 81 5.70 3.28 -0.57
N ALA A 82 4.58 3.83 -1.06
CA ALA A 82 4.42 4.56 -2.31
C ALA A 82 4.51 3.70 -3.58
N ALA A 83 3.40 3.62 -4.31
CA ALA A 83 3.33 2.94 -5.59
C ALA A 83 4.39 3.39 -6.62
N PRO A 84 4.76 4.68 -6.73
CA PRO A 84 5.83 5.12 -7.63
C PRO A 84 7.17 4.40 -7.38
N THR A 85 7.46 4.02 -6.14
CA THR A 85 8.70 3.29 -5.83
C THR A 85 8.77 1.96 -6.58
N GLU A 86 7.65 1.27 -6.71
CA GLU A 86 7.59 -0.03 -7.39
C GLU A 86 7.47 0.12 -8.91
N VAL A 87 6.53 0.94 -9.39
CA VAL A 87 6.29 1.06 -10.84
C VAL A 87 7.42 1.73 -11.61
N LEU A 88 8.23 2.56 -10.95
CA LEU A 88 9.43 3.18 -11.54
C LEU A 88 10.70 2.31 -11.37
N ASN A 89 10.57 1.15 -10.72
CA ASN A 89 11.64 0.17 -10.56
C ASN A 89 11.13 -1.26 -10.92
N PRO A 90 10.90 -1.56 -12.20
CA PRO A 90 10.36 -2.84 -12.63
C PRO A 90 11.11 -4.05 -12.06
N GLY A 91 10.37 -5.04 -11.54
CA GLY A 91 10.92 -6.21 -10.87
C GLY A 91 11.45 -5.94 -9.45
N LEU A 92 11.12 -4.79 -8.84
CA LEU A 92 11.53 -4.48 -7.48
C LEU A 92 10.97 -5.48 -6.47
N PHE A 93 9.69 -5.84 -6.59
CA PHE A 93 9.07 -6.79 -5.67
C PHE A 93 9.80 -8.14 -5.66
N ASP A 94 10.11 -8.69 -6.83
CA ASP A 94 10.85 -9.96 -6.96
C ASP A 94 12.27 -9.86 -6.42
N ALA A 95 12.94 -8.73 -6.66
CA ALA A 95 14.27 -8.48 -6.11
C ALA A 95 14.24 -8.43 -4.57
N LEU A 96 13.23 -7.80 -3.98
CA LEU A 96 13.02 -7.78 -2.53
C LEU A 96 12.71 -9.19 -1.99
N LYS A 97 11.85 -9.94 -2.68
CA LYS A 97 11.50 -11.32 -2.31
C LYS A 97 12.72 -12.23 -2.29
N ALA A 98 13.65 -12.05 -3.22
CA ALA A 98 14.90 -12.81 -3.26
C ALA A 98 15.93 -12.39 -2.20
N ALA A 99 15.89 -11.12 -1.76
CA ALA A 99 16.94 -10.51 -0.94
C ALA A 99 16.61 -10.42 0.54
N LEU A 100 15.32 -10.31 0.92
CA LEU A 100 14.92 -10.08 2.29
C LEU A 100 14.53 -11.37 3.01
N ALA A 101 15.08 -11.57 4.21
CA ALA A 101 14.78 -12.73 5.05
C ALA A 101 13.58 -12.51 5.98
N VAL A 102 13.08 -11.28 6.10
CA VAL A 102 11.93 -10.94 6.94
C VAL A 102 10.68 -10.73 6.09
N PRO A 103 9.47 -10.91 6.64
CA PRO A 103 8.24 -10.53 5.97
C PRO A 103 8.27 -9.09 5.49
N PHE A 104 7.83 -8.86 4.27
CA PHE A 104 7.75 -7.50 3.71
C PHE A 104 6.52 -7.33 2.83
N THR A 105 6.18 -6.10 2.57
CA THR A 105 5.20 -5.74 1.54
C THR A 105 5.55 -4.40 0.89
N THR A 106 5.04 -4.21 -0.32
CA THR A 106 4.93 -2.91 -0.97
C THR A 106 3.50 -2.40 -0.88
N ALA A 107 3.30 -1.12 -1.17
CA ALA A 107 1.97 -0.54 -1.18
C ALA A 107 1.04 -1.22 -2.20
N LEU A 108 1.53 -1.55 -3.39
CA LEU A 108 0.75 -2.22 -4.42
C LEU A 108 0.46 -3.68 -4.07
N HIS A 109 1.47 -4.42 -3.60
CA HIS A 109 1.32 -5.83 -3.27
C HIS A 109 0.27 -6.06 -2.16
N ALA A 110 0.32 -5.28 -1.08
CA ALA A 110 -0.65 -5.40 0.00
C ALA A 110 -2.09 -5.11 -0.47
N CYS A 111 -2.27 -4.07 -1.30
CA CYS A 111 -3.58 -3.72 -1.82
C CYS A 111 -4.12 -4.77 -2.80
N VAL A 112 -3.31 -5.26 -3.72
CA VAL A 112 -3.71 -6.34 -4.64
C VAL A 112 -4.09 -7.60 -3.87
N THR A 113 -3.34 -7.94 -2.82
CA THR A 113 -3.69 -9.08 -1.96
C THR A 113 -5.04 -8.87 -1.27
N ALA A 114 -5.31 -7.69 -0.73
CA ALA A 114 -6.59 -7.36 -0.12
C ALA A 114 -7.75 -7.41 -1.15
N LEU A 115 -7.56 -6.86 -2.35
CA LEU A 115 -8.55 -6.92 -3.43
C LEU A 115 -8.87 -8.37 -3.82
N ARG A 116 -7.88 -9.24 -3.88
CA ARG A 116 -8.08 -10.68 -4.15
C ARG A 116 -8.88 -11.38 -3.07
N VAL A 117 -8.61 -11.09 -1.80
CA VAL A 117 -9.39 -11.62 -0.67
C VAL A 117 -10.87 -11.29 -0.82
N TYR A 118 -11.19 -10.07 -1.24
CA TYR A 118 -12.57 -9.61 -1.42
C TYR A 118 -13.12 -9.86 -2.83
N ARG A 119 -12.37 -10.54 -3.72
CA ARG A 119 -12.77 -10.85 -5.09
C ARG A 119 -13.21 -9.59 -5.87
N ALA A 120 -12.44 -8.54 -5.74
CA ALA A 120 -12.68 -7.25 -6.37
C ALA A 120 -11.67 -6.97 -7.51
N PRO A 121 -11.80 -7.63 -8.68
CA PRO A 121 -10.84 -7.49 -9.77
C PRO A 121 -10.93 -6.16 -10.51
N ARG A 122 -12.05 -5.43 -10.43
CA ARG A 122 -12.23 -4.15 -11.11
C ARG A 122 -12.40 -3.02 -10.10
N VAL A 123 -11.55 -1.98 -10.19
CA VAL A 123 -11.50 -0.95 -9.16
C VAL A 123 -11.51 0.47 -9.72
N LEU A 124 -12.13 1.39 -8.96
CA LEU A 124 -11.92 2.81 -9.12
C LEU A 124 -10.65 3.19 -8.34
N LEU A 125 -9.58 3.52 -9.06
CA LEU A 125 -8.30 3.90 -8.47
C LEU A 125 -8.24 5.42 -8.28
N LEU A 126 -8.13 5.85 -7.02
CA LEU A 126 -7.98 7.26 -6.64
C LEU A 126 -6.57 7.49 -6.07
N THR A 127 -5.82 8.39 -6.71
CA THR A 127 -4.45 8.72 -6.36
C THR A 127 -4.20 10.22 -6.43
N PRO A 128 -3.16 10.75 -5.76
CA PRO A 128 -2.71 12.13 -5.94
C PRO A 128 -1.69 12.29 -7.08
N PHE A 129 -1.50 11.26 -7.89
CA PHE A 129 -0.44 11.22 -8.90
C PHE A 129 -0.91 11.80 -10.23
N ASP A 130 0.05 12.21 -11.05
CA ASP A 130 -0.21 12.65 -12.41
C ASP A 130 -0.64 11.49 -13.33
N GLN A 131 -1.05 11.84 -14.53
CA GLN A 131 -1.57 10.89 -15.52
C GLN A 131 -0.56 9.80 -15.86
N ARG A 132 0.71 10.14 -16.01
CA ARG A 132 1.75 9.19 -16.38
C ARG A 132 1.97 8.15 -15.27
N LEU A 133 2.05 8.58 -14.02
CA LEU A 133 2.15 7.64 -12.88
C LEU A 133 0.90 6.79 -12.75
N ASN A 134 -0.29 7.36 -12.94
CA ASN A 134 -1.52 6.59 -12.92
C ASN A 134 -1.56 5.53 -14.03
N GLN A 135 -1.10 5.84 -15.23
CA GLN A 135 -0.98 4.86 -16.31
C GLN A 135 -0.01 3.73 -15.98
N LEU A 136 1.16 4.05 -15.40
CA LEU A 136 2.12 3.04 -14.95
C LEU A 136 1.54 2.14 -13.86
N ILE A 137 0.81 2.72 -12.90
CA ILE A 137 0.17 1.96 -11.82
C ILE A 137 -0.93 1.06 -12.40
N CYS A 138 -1.81 1.58 -13.27
CA CYS A 138 -2.85 0.78 -13.92
C CYS A 138 -2.25 -0.39 -14.71
N GLY A 139 -1.22 -0.15 -15.52
CA GLY A 139 -0.54 -1.20 -16.28
C GLY A 139 0.11 -2.26 -15.39
N HIS A 140 0.67 -1.87 -14.25
CA HIS A 140 1.20 -2.80 -13.25
C HIS A 140 0.07 -3.61 -12.59
N LEU A 141 -1.04 -2.97 -12.22
CA LEU A 141 -2.20 -3.65 -11.63
C LEU A 141 -2.83 -4.64 -12.60
N GLU A 142 -2.92 -4.31 -13.89
CA GLU A 142 -3.41 -5.20 -14.94
C GLU A 142 -2.58 -6.49 -15.03
N GLN A 143 -1.24 -6.39 -14.97
CA GLN A 143 -0.35 -7.55 -14.92
C GLN A 143 -0.61 -8.43 -13.70
N LEU A 144 -1.12 -7.86 -12.62
CA LEU A 144 -1.49 -8.57 -11.39
C LEU A 144 -2.96 -9.02 -11.37
N GLY A 145 -3.71 -8.84 -12.47
CA GLY A 145 -5.10 -9.25 -12.63
C GLY A 145 -6.12 -8.29 -12.02
N VAL A 146 -5.75 -7.02 -11.87
CA VAL A 146 -6.66 -5.96 -11.38
C VAL A 146 -6.89 -4.92 -12.49
N ASP A 147 -8.14 -4.81 -12.95
CA ASP A 147 -8.59 -3.78 -13.89
C ASP A 147 -8.86 -2.47 -13.13
N ALA A 148 -7.97 -1.50 -13.26
CA ALA A 148 -8.05 -0.23 -12.55
C ALA A 148 -8.45 0.92 -13.47
N VAL A 149 -9.53 1.60 -13.12
CA VAL A 149 -9.96 2.85 -13.77
C VAL A 149 -9.48 4.01 -12.91
N ALA A 150 -8.53 4.80 -13.42
CA ALA A 150 -7.99 5.97 -12.75
C ALA A 150 -8.48 7.26 -13.43
N PRO A 151 -9.52 7.91 -12.91
CA PRO A 151 -9.91 9.24 -13.37
C PRO A 151 -8.82 10.25 -13.01
N HIS A 152 -8.74 11.36 -13.75
CA HIS A 152 -7.73 12.41 -13.53
C HIS A 152 -8.30 13.58 -12.68
N PRO A 153 -8.64 13.36 -11.39
CA PRO A 153 -9.25 14.41 -10.57
C PRO A 153 -8.25 15.45 -10.09
N PHE A 154 -6.93 15.22 -10.29
CA PHE A 154 -5.86 16.00 -9.64
C PHE A 154 -4.86 16.64 -10.60
N GLU A 155 -5.17 16.77 -11.89
CA GLU A 155 -4.25 17.31 -12.92
C GLU A 155 -3.63 18.67 -12.59
N ASN A 156 -4.19 19.42 -11.66
CA ASN A 156 -3.74 20.76 -11.29
C ASN A 156 -3.29 20.89 -9.82
N LEU A 157 -3.16 19.81 -9.09
CA LEU A 157 -2.67 19.89 -7.70
C LEU A 157 -1.14 19.81 -7.69
N ALA A 158 -0.51 20.95 -7.80
CA ALA A 158 0.95 21.11 -7.84
C ALA A 158 1.67 20.53 -6.59
N VAL A 159 1.04 20.50 -5.45
CA VAL A 159 1.32 19.66 -4.27
C VAL A 159 -0.03 19.52 -3.57
N PRO A 160 -0.65 18.37 -3.54
CA PRO A 160 -1.90 18.22 -2.84
C PRO A 160 -1.66 18.53 -1.37
N LYS A 161 -2.23 19.64 -0.92
CA LYS A 161 -2.46 19.80 0.51
C LYS A 161 -3.31 18.61 0.93
N ARG A 162 -3.04 18.08 2.11
CA ARG A 162 -3.90 17.06 2.69
C ARG A 162 -5.36 17.46 2.55
N MET A 163 -6.16 16.62 1.92
CA MET A 163 -7.57 16.89 1.72
C MET A 163 -8.33 16.76 3.04
N ASP A 164 -9.37 17.57 3.18
CA ASP A 164 -10.33 17.36 4.24
C ASP A 164 -11.08 16.03 4.04
N PRO A 165 -11.44 15.30 5.11
CA PRO A 165 -12.20 14.05 4.98
C PRO A 165 -13.48 14.15 4.17
N ASP A 166 -14.23 15.25 4.29
CA ASP A 166 -15.45 15.45 3.51
C ASP A 166 -15.17 15.70 2.02
N ASP A 167 -14.08 16.39 1.69
CA ASP A 167 -13.61 16.56 0.31
C ASP A 167 -13.22 15.21 -0.32
N VAL A 168 -12.55 14.34 0.42
CA VAL A 168 -12.21 12.97 -0.03
C VAL A 168 -13.48 12.17 -0.30
N PHE A 169 -14.48 12.27 0.57
CA PHE A 169 -15.76 11.59 0.39
C PHE A 169 -16.51 12.07 -0.86
N GLU A 170 -16.66 13.39 -1.05
CA GLU A 170 -17.35 13.96 -2.21
C GLU A 170 -16.59 13.69 -3.52
N LEU A 171 -15.25 13.74 -3.50
CA LEU A 171 -14.41 13.33 -4.62
C LEU A 171 -14.69 11.87 -5.02
N THR A 172 -14.71 10.98 -4.05
CA THR A 172 -14.97 9.56 -4.25
C THR A 172 -16.34 9.33 -4.86
N LYS A 173 -17.37 9.93 -4.29
CA LYS A 173 -18.75 9.85 -4.76
C LYS A 173 -18.93 10.37 -6.19
N LYS A 174 -18.28 11.51 -6.51
CA LYS A 174 -18.29 12.09 -7.86
C LYS A 174 -17.69 11.13 -8.88
N ASN A 175 -16.50 10.60 -8.60
CA ASN A 175 -15.79 9.72 -9.52
C ASN A 175 -16.48 8.36 -9.67
N LEU A 176 -17.03 7.80 -8.57
CA LEU A 176 -17.79 6.56 -8.63
C LEU A 176 -19.03 6.67 -9.53
N ARG A 177 -19.72 7.80 -9.50
CA ARG A 177 -20.89 8.05 -10.37
C ARG A 177 -20.53 8.22 -11.84
N ALA A 178 -19.33 8.68 -12.12
CA ALA A 178 -18.83 8.93 -13.48
C ALA A 178 -18.12 7.71 -14.10
N THR A 179 -17.95 6.63 -13.32
CA THR A 179 -17.22 5.42 -13.73
C THR A 179 -18.21 4.28 -13.96
N ASP A 180 -17.95 3.44 -14.96
CA ASP A 180 -18.65 2.16 -15.13
C ASP A 180 -18.57 1.31 -13.86
N PRO A 181 -19.51 0.37 -13.65
CA PRO A 181 -19.53 -0.43 -12.43
C PRO A 181 -18.16 -1.04 -12.09
N VAL A 182 -17.77 -0.87 -10.84
CA VAL A 182 -16.54 -1.41 -10.25
C VAL A 182 -16.88 -2.22 -9.02
N ASP A 183 -15.97 -3.10 -8.59
CA ASP A 183 -16.15 -3.97 -7.42
C ASP A 183 -15.70 -3.31 -6.13
N ALA A 184 -14.69 -2.41 -6.23
CA ALA A 184 -14.16 -1.70 -5.08
C ALA A 184 -13.61 -0.32 -5.46
N ILE A 185 -13.41 0.50 -4.43
CA ILE A 185 -12.64 1.74 -4.49
C ILE A 185 -11.26 1.46 -3.92
N TYR A 186 -10.21 1.88 -4.64
CA TYR A 186 -8.83 1.71 -4.23
C TYR A 186 -8.12 3.06 -4.10
N PHE A 187 -7.71 3.39 -2.89
CA PHE A 187 -6.91 4.59 -2.61
C PHE A 187 -5.43 4.27 -2.55
N GLN A 188 -4.65 4.92 -3.40
CA GLN A 188 -3.20 4.84 -3.40
C GLN A 188 -2.58 6.22 -3.19
N GLY A 189 -1.67 6.34 -2.22
CA GLY A 189 -0.99 7.59 -1.87
C GLY A 189 -1.51 8.22 -0.58
N ALA A 190 -0.60 8.40 0.38
CA ALA A 190 -0.91 8.89 1.73
C ALA A 190 -1.47 10.32 1.78
N VAL A 191 -1.22 11.12 0.74
CA VAL A 191 -1.64 12.54 0.69
C VAL A 191 -3.16 12.68 0.61
N LEU A 192 -3.87 11.75 -0.02
CA LEU A 192 -5.33 11.77 -0.06
C LEU A 192 -5.95 11.54 1.31
N ASP A 193 -5.25 10.84 2.18
CA ASP A 193 -5.64 10.52 3.55
C ASP A 193 -7.11 10.07 3.72
N PRO A 194 -7.53 8.98 3.05
CA PRO A 194 -8.91 8.52 3.12
C PRO A 194 -9.26 7.84 4.44
N ILE A 195 -8.28 7.61 5.33
CA ILE A 195 -8.42 6.77 6.53
C ILE A 195 -9.64 7.16 7.38
N LYS A 196 -9.88 8.45 7.55
CA LYS A 196 -11.00 8.96 8.37
C LYS A 196 -12.37 8.78 7.73
N VAL A 197 -12.44 8.47 6.45
CA VAL A 197 -13.70 8.33 5.70
C VAL A 197 -13.95 6.94 5.13
N LEU A 198 -13.04 5.98 5.31
CA LEU A 198 -13.18 4.63 4.77
C LEU A 198 -14.51 3.99 5.16
N GLU A 199 -14.85 4.00 6.44
CA GLU A 199 -16.09 3.39 6.92
C GLU A 199 -17.34 4.16 6.47
N LYS A 200 -17.26 5.50 6.36
CA LYS A 200 -18.33 6.33 5.80
C LYS A 200 -18.58 5.99 4.34
N ILE A 201 -17.50 5.83 3.54
CA ILE A 201 -17.60 5.45 2.12
C ILE A 201 -18.26 4.09 1.98
N GLU A 202 -17.82 3.09 2.72
CA GLU A 202 -18.40 1.74 2.68
C GLU A 202 -19.89 1.75 3.05
N ARG A 203 -20.26 2.47 4.10
CA ARG A 203 -21.63 2.54 4.58
C ARG A 203 -22.54 3.30 3.64
N GLU A 204 -22.11 4.47 3.13
CA GLU A 204 -22.98 5.39 2.39
C GLU A 204 -22.98 5.14 0.87
N LEU A 205 -21.86 4.64 0.34
CA LEU A 205 -21.77 4.30 -1.09
C LEU A 205 -21.95 2.80 -1.36
N GLY A 206 -21.99 1.96 -0.32
CA GLY A 206 -22.19 0.52 -0.46
C GLY A 206 -21.03 -0.20 -1.16
N MET A 207 -19.83 0.39 -1.17
CA MET A 207 -18.68 -0.10 -1.91
C MET A 207 -17.57 -0.57 -0.97
N MET A 208 -16.93 -1.70 -1.31
CA MET A 208 -15.70 -2.10 -0.65
C MET A 208 -14.61 -1.07 -0.89
N VAL A 209 -13.84 -0.75 0.15
CA VAL A 209 -12.73 0.22 0.05
C VAL A 209 -11.42 -0.42 0.50
N ILE A 210 -10.40 -0.30 -0.34
CA ILE A 210 -9.02 -0.64 0.00
C ILE A 210 -8.18 0.63 -0.04
N ALA A 211 -7.40 0.87 1.01
CA ALA A 211 -6.44 1.98 1.08
C ALA A 211 -5.05 1.44 1.44
N SER A 212 -4.02 2.05 0.89
CA SER A 212 -2.65 1.51 0.97
C SER A 212 -2.12 1.33 2.39
N ASN A 213 -2.25 2.35 3.26
CA ASN A 213 -1.70 2.27 4.61
C ASN A 213 -2.39 1.17 5.46
N PRO A 214 -3.73 1.09 5.55
CA PRO A 214 -4.41 -0.03 6.19
C PRO A 214 -4.04 -1.40 5.63
N ALA A 215 -3.98 -1.52 4.30
CA ALA A 215 -3.65 -2.78 3.65
C ALA A 215 -2.22 -3.24 3.96
N MET A 216 -1.25 -2.33 3.97
CA MET A 216 0.13 -2.64 4.34
C MET A 216 0.26 -3.09 5.80
N LEU A 217 -0.46 -2.43 6.72
CA LEU A 217 -0.51 -2.81 8.13
C LEU A 217 -1.08 -4.22 8.30
N TRP A 218 -2.27 -4.46 7.73
CA TRP A 218 -2.91 -5.77 7.75
C TRP A 218 -1.98 -6.85 7.20
N TYR A 219 -1.38 -6.61 6.03
CA TYR A 219 -0.55 -7.60 5.36
C TYR A 219 0.67 -7.98 6.19
N VAL A 220 1.49 -7.00 6.59
CA VAL A 220 2.75 -7.29 7.29
C VAL A 220 2.53 -7.95 8.65
N LEU A 221 1.53 -7.50 9.41
CA LEU A 221 1.22 -8.10 10.70
C LEU A 221 0.65 -9.51 10.54
N SER A 222 -0.21 -9.76 9.55
CA SER A 222 -0.70 -11.10 9.24
C SER A 222 0.42 -12.06 8.86
N ARG A 223 1.44 -11.60 8.11
CA ARG A 223 2.65 -12.40 7.81
C ARG A 223 3.48 -12.76 9.05
N LEU A 224 3.37 -11.97 10.09
CA LEU A 224 4.00 -12.24 11.40
C LEU A 224 3.09 -13.05 12.34
N GLY A 225 1.94 -13.52 11.88
CA GLY A 225 0.97 -14.25 12.69
C GLY A 225 0.23 -13.36 13.71
N LEU A 226 0.23 -12.05 13.50
CA LEU A 226 -0.42 -11.07 14.36
C LEU A 226 -1.70 -10.56 13.71
N ALA A 227 -2.79 -10.51 14.50
CA ALA A 227 -4.07 -9.97 14.07
C ALA A 227 -4.59 -8.95 15.10
N TYR A 228 -4.96 -7.77 14.62
CA TYR A 228 -5.51 -6.70 15.44
C TYR A 228 -6.73 -6.07 14.76
N PRO A 229 -7.89 -6.76 14.73
CA PRO A 229 -9.12 -6.20 14.19
C PRO A 229 -9.46 -4.88 14.88
N ILE A 230 -9.74 -3.85 14.06
CA ILE A 230 -10.06 -2.50 14.55
C ILE A 230 -11.24 -1.93 13.79
N SER A 231 -12.24 -1.43 14.48
CA SER A 231 -13.43 -0.77 13.90
C SER A 231 -13.16 0.70 13.61
N GLY A 232 -13.90 1.29 12.66
CA GLY A 232 -13.78 2.70 12.30
C GLY A 232 -12.84 2.96 11.11
N TYR A 233 -12.19 1.91 10.57
CA TYR A 233 -11.18 2.02 9.52
C TYR A 233 -11.49 1.15 8.29
N GLY A 234 -12.79 0.88 8.09
CA GLY A 234 -13.28 0.09 6.97
C GLY A 234 -13.26 -1.42 7.22
N ARG A 235 -13.81 -2.14 6.25
CA ARG A 235 -14.09 -3.56 6.34
C ARG A 235 -12.82 -4.41 6.50
N LEU A 236 -11.76 -4.09 5.75
CA LEU A 236 -10.49 -4.80 5.82
C LEU A 236 -9.94 -4.84 7.25
N MET A 237 -9.94 -3.69 7.92
CA MET A 237 -9.41 -3.59 9.28
C MET A 237 -10.32 -4.22 10.32
N ARG A 238 -11.64 -4.12 10.12
CA ARG A 238 -12.62 -4.70 11.04
C ARG A 238 -12.66 -6.23 10.97
N GLU A 239 -12.59 -6.80 9.77
CA GLU A 239 -12.67 -8.25 9.55
C GLU A 239 -11.32 -8.95 9.73
N TRP A 240 -10.23 -8.26 9.41
CA TRP A 240 -8.86 -8.79 9.42
C TRP A 240 -8.78 -10.20 8.78
N PRO A 241 -9.14 -10.34 7.51
CA PRO A 241 -9.22 -11.66 6.89
C PRO A 241 -7.85 -12.33 6.86
N ALA A 242 -7.86 -13.67 6.84
CA ALA A 242 -6.64 -14.44 6.63
C ALA A 242 -6.01 -14.08 5.26
N LEU A 243 -4.68 -14.09 5.20
CA LEU A 243 -3.99 -13.99 3.92
C LEU A 243 -4.34 -15.20 3.07
N PRO A 244 -4.52 -15.02 1.74
CA PRO A 244 -4.64 -16.16 0.84
C PRO A 244 -3.35 -16.97 0.88
N ASP A 245 -3.48 -18.29 0.72
CA ASP A 245 -2.30 -19.14 0.55
C ASP A 245 -1.49 -18.61 -0.64
N GLU A 246 -0.18 -18.47 -0.46
CA GLU A 246 0.71 -18.13 -1.58
C GLU A 246 0.62 -19.26 -2.61
N GLN A 247 -0.13 -19.06 -3.68
CA GLN A 247 -0.05 -19.96 -4.82
C GLN A 247 1.40 -19.89 -5.35
N PRO A 248 2.08 -21.04 -5.53
CA PRO A 248 3.33 -21.03 -6.27
C PRO A 248 3.05 -20.39 -7.63
N ALA A 249 3.95 -19.51 -8.08
CA ALA A 249 3.86 -18.84 -9.37
C ALA A 249 3.39 -19.84 -10.41
N SER A 250 2.24 -19.57 -11.03
CA SER A 250 1.63 -20.52 -11.95
C SER A 250 2.60 -20.77 -13.09
N ALA A 251 2.73 -22.02 -13.52
CA ALA A 251 3.61 -22.48 -14.60
C ALA A 251 3.36 -21.78 -15.97
N VAL A 252 2.47 -20.81 -16.03
CA VAL A 252 2.21 -19.97 -17.21
C VAL A 252 3.34 -18.97 -17.45
N ASP A 253 4.05 -18.52 -16.41
CA ASP A 253 5.14 -17.55 -16.56
C ASP A 253 6.44 -18.18 -17.12
N VAL A 254 6.58 -19.51 -17.04
CA VAL A 254 7.77 -20.22 -17.55
C VAL A 254 7.67 -20.46 -19.05
N ALA A 255 6.47 -20.58 -19.60
CA ALA A 255 6.27 -20.91 -21.02
C ALA A 255 6.46 -19.71 -21.98
N VAL A 256 6.36 -18.47 -21.48
CA VAL A 256 6.56 -17.26 -22.30
C VAL A 256 8.05 -16.93 -22.45
N ASN A 257 8.86 -17.20 -21.42
CA ASN A 257 10.29 -16.91 -21.47
C ASN A 257 11.11 -17.91 -22.32
N THR A 258 10.60 -19.13 -22.53
CA THR A 258 11.29 -20.14 -23.37
C THR A 258 11.08 -19.91 -24.85
N ARG A 259 10.03 -19.19 -25.27
CA ARG A 259 9.77 -18.88 -26.67
C ARG A 259 10.49 -17.66 -27.25
N LEU A 260 11.15 -16.88 -26.41
CA LEU A 260 11.92 -15.69 -26.83
C LEU A 260 13.43 -15.95 -26.94
N GLN A 261 13.89 -17.16 -26.64
CA GLN A 261 15.30 -17.54 -26.77
C GLN A 261 15.60 -18.41 -28.00
N ASP A 262 14.59 -18.81 -28.78
CA ASP A 262 14.73 -19.65 -29.99
C ASP A 262 14.32 -18.95 -31.30
N ASN A 263 14.49 -17.60 -31.38
CA ASN A 263 14.38 -16.88 -32.67
C ASN A 263 15.52 -15.87 -32.82
#